data_d6e7cb67aa93444f0c7e8cfa8108cfd0
#
_entry.id   d6e7cb67aa93444f0c7e8cfa8108cfd0
#
_cell.length_a   1.000
_cell.length_b   1.000
_cell.length_c   1.000
_cell.angle_alpha   90.00
_cell.angle_beta   90.00
_cell.angle_gamma   90.00
#
_symmetry.space_group_name_H-M   'P 1'
#
loop_
_entity.id
_entity.type
_entity.pdbx_description
1 polymer ?
#
loop_
_entity_poly.entity_id
_entity_poly.type
_entity_poly.pdbx_seq_one_letter_code
_entity_poly.pdbx_strand_id
1 'polypeptide(L)'
;KVKYIPCSLDLNRFKLKTSEWPKKIALGWTGTFSSKHYLDSIRDVLYEVDKYLDIKIILITNFDYSLEGLDYEVIRWRESSEISDLHKIDIGLYPLIQTNWALGKGGLKALQYMAAGIPAIATNFGTVKDFITHEKNGFLVDSTKQWVNAIKMVAENTKLRNNIIINARNTVETNYSVSSNEKKYL
;
A
#
# COMPACT_ATOMS: atom_id res chain seq x y z
N LYS A 1 -20.76 -24.48 10.40
CA LYS A 1 -19.34 -24.32 10.00
C LYS A 1 -19.14 -22.85 9.62
N VAL A 2 -18.11 -22.20 10.17
CA VAL A 2 -17.71 -20.85 9.76
C VAL A 2 -16.74 -20.99 8.58
N LYS A 3 -16.94 -20.19 7.52
CA LYS A 3 -16.10 -20.18 6.32
C LYS A 3 -15.46 -18.80 6.21
N TYR A 4 -14.15 -18.74 6.16
CA TYR A 4 -13.44 -17.49 5.93
C TYR A 4 -13.46 -17.14 4.45
N ILE A 5 -13.89 -15.94 4.13
CA ILE A 5 -13.84 -15.37 2.78
C ILE A 5 -13.00 -14.10 2.88
N PRO A 6 -11.87 -14.00 2.15
CA PRO A 6 -10.99 -12.84 2.20
C PRO A 6 -11.66 -11.61 1.56
N CYS A 7 -11.12 -10.43 1.85
CA CYS A 7 -11.47 -9.22 1.10
C CYS A 7 -11.27 -9.47 -0.40
N SER A 8 -12.25 -9.06 -1.21
CA SER A 8 -12.21 -9.23 -2.66
C SER A 8 -12.38 -7.89 -3.36
N LEU A 9 -11.62 -7.70 -4.45
CA LEU A 9 -11.63 -6.47 -5.25
C LEU A 9 -12.30 -6.71 -6.61
N ASP A 10 -13.11 -5.75 -7.04
CA ASP A 10 -13.56 -5.70 -8.44
C ASP A 10 -12.46 -5.12 -9.33
N LEU A 11 -11.73 -5.99 -10.00
CA LEU A 11 -10.59 -5.62 -10.83
C LEU A 11 -10.94 -4.85 -12.10
N ASN A 12 -12.22 -4.77 -12.47
CA ASN A 12 -12.65 -3.89 -13.56
C ASN A 12 -12.44 -2.43 -13.19
N ARG A 13 -12.52 -2.09 -11.89
CA ARG A 13 -12.23 -0.76 -11.35
C ARG A 13 -10.73 -0.46 -11.26
N PHE A 14 -9.88 -1.46 -10.94
CA PHE A 14 -8.46 -1.29 -10.70
C PHE A 14 -7.64 -1.52 -11.96
N LYS A 15 -7.51 -0.50 -12.79
CA LYS A 15 -6.57 -0.52 -13.92
C LYS A 15 -5.13 -0.40 -13.38
N LEU A 16 -4.18 -1.03 -14.09
CA LEU A 16 -2.77 -0.89 -13.75
C LEU A 16 -2.31 0.55 -14.02
N LYS A 17 -1.48 1.07 -13.15
CA LYS A 17 -0.76 2.32 -13.37
C LYS A 17 0.21 2.14 -14.55
N THR A 18 0.10 3.01 -15.56
CA THR A 18 0.90 2.95 -16.80
C THR A 18 1.91 4.09 -16.93
N SER A 19 1.97 5.01 -15.95
CA SER A 19 2.92 6.12 -15.97
C SER A 19 4.36 5.62 -15.85
N GLU A 20 5.28 6.34 -16.52
CA GLU A 20 6.71 6.14 -16.30
C GLU A 20 7.06 6.37 -14.82
N TRP A 21 8.15 5.71 -14.38
CA TRP A 21 8.63 5.88 -13.00
C TRP A 21 9.25 7.28 -12.85
N PRO A 22 8.72 8.11 -11.94
CA PRO A 22 9.16 9.50 -11.84
C PRO A 22 10.52 9.61 -11.13
N LYS A 23 11.19 10.77 -11.33
CA LYS A 23 12.40 11.11 -10.57
C LYS A 23 12.08 11.39 -9.10
N LYS A 24 10.99 12.14 -8.84
CA LYS A 24 10.47 12.42 -7.49
C LYS A 24 9.41 11.39 -7.14
N ILE A 25 9.72 10.53 -6.17
CA ILE A 25 8.92 9.35 -5.83
C ILE A 25 7.74 9.73 -4.92
N ALA A 26 6.53 9.37 -5.32
CA ALA A 26 5.34 9.56 -4.50
C ALA A 26 5.13 8.39 -3.54
N LEU A 27 5.42 8.59 -2.24
CA LEU A 27 5.07 7.66 -1.18
C LEU A 27 3.64 7.91 -0.74
N GLY A 28 2.78 6.91 -0.78
CA GLY A 28 1.36 7.11 -0.50
C GLY A 28 0.82 6.30 0.66
N TRP A 29 -0.08 6.94 1.39
CA TRP A 29 -0.90 6.29 2.39
C TRP A 29 -2.37 6.65 2.20
N THR A 30 -3.27 5.67 2.36
CA THR A 30 -4.70 5.91 2.34
C THR A 30 -5.35 5.43 3.62
N GLY A 31 -6.21 6.24 4.20
CA GLY A 31 -6.89 5.91 5.45
C GLY A 31 -7.87 6.96 5.92
N THR A 32 -8.60 6.61 6.97
CA THR A 32 -9.54 7.49 7.66
C THR A 32 -8.94 7.96 8.99
N PHE A 33 -9.59 8.93 9.63
CA PHE A 33 -9.17 9.45 10.95
C PHE A 33 -8.96 8.33 11.97
N SER A 34 -9.79 7.29 11.98
CA SER A 34 -9.66 6.15 12.89
C SER A 34 -8.37 5.33 12.70
N SER A 35 -7.71 5.46 11.55
CA SER A 35 -6.44 4.79 11.23
C SER A 35 -5.23 5.73 11.22
N LYS A 36 -5.43 7.01 11.58
CA LYS A 36 -4.37 8.02 11.63
C LYS A 36 -3.15 7.58 12.43
N HIS A 37 -3.35 6.94 13.58
CA HIS A 37 -2.28 6.46 14.46
C HIS A 37 -1.33 5.46 13.79
N TYR A 38 -1.77 4.74 12.74
CA TYR A 38 -0.86 3.91 11.95
C TYR A 38 0.06 4.76 11.06
N LEU A 39 -0.45 5.84 10.47
CA LEU A 39 0.40 6.80 9.74
C LEU A 39 1.39 7.47 10.70
N ASP A 40 0.94 7.87 11.88
CA ASP A 40 1.80 8.48 12.91
C ASP A 40 2.96 7.54 13.29
N SER A 41 2.75 6.22 13.31
CA SER A 41 3.77 5.23 13.68
C SER A 41 4.96 5.13 12.71
N ILE A 42 4.80 5.61 11.48
CA ILE A 42 5.88 5.64 10.47
C ILE A 42 6.35 7.05 10.14
N ARG A 43 5.96 8.04 10.95
CA ARG A 43 6.34 9.44 10.70
C ARG A 43 7.86 9.60 10.57
N ASP A 44 8.62 9.02 11.48
CA ASP A 44 10.08 9.08 11.48
C ASP A 44 10.69 8.40 10.24
N VAL A 45 10.03 7.35 9.71
CA VAL A 45 10.44 6.71 8.46
C VAL A 45 10.38 7.70 7.30
N LEU A 46 9.31 8.52 7.21
CA LEU A 46 9.13 9.48 6.12
C LEU A 46 10.25 10.54 6.13
N TYR A 47 10.59 11.07 7.31
CA TYR A 47 11.71 12.02 7.46
C TYR A 47 13.07 11.36 7.17
N GLU A 48 13.24 10.09 7.55
CA GLU A 48 14.49 9.39 7.28
C GLU A 48 14.68 9.13 5.80
N VAL A 49 13.62 8.73 5.08
CA VAL A 49 13.67 8.49 3.62
C VAL A 49 13.99 9.76 2.84
N ASP A 50 13.42 10.90 3.25
CA ASP A 50 13.63 12.21 2.60
C ASP A 50 15.11 12.64 2.57
N LYS A 51 15.94 12.14 3.50
CA LYS A 51 17.39 12.38 3.49
C LYS A 51 18.14 11.72 2.34
N TYR A 52 17.54 10.69 1.72
CA TYR A 52 18.20 9.85 0.71
C TYR A 52 17.53 9.90 -0.67
N LEU A 53 16.24 10.20 -0.72
CA LEU A 53 15.44 10.17 -1.95
C LEU A 53 14.66 11.48 -2.09
N ASP A 54 14.54 11.97 -3.31
CA ASP A 54 13.59 13.06 -3.62
C ASP A 54 12.17 12.50 -3.62
N ILE A 55 11.42 12.76 -2.55
CA ILE A 55 10.10 12.20 -2.34
C ILE A 55 9.02 13.26 -2.22
N LYS A 56 7.79 12.87 -2.53
CA LYS A 56 6.55 13.55 -2.18
C LYS A 56 5.65 12.58 -1.42
N ILE A 57 5.02 13.03 -0.35
CA ILE A 57 4.08 12.22 0.42
C ILE A 57 2.65 12.51 -0.07
N ILE A 58 1.93 11.47 -0.49
CA ILE A 58 0.52 11.56 -0.89
C ILE A 58 -0.36 10.91 0.18
N LEU A 59 -1.20 11.70 0.82
CA LEU A 59 -2.13 11.23 1.85
C LEU A 59 -3.57 11.32 1.35
N ILE A 60 -4.20 10.17 1.08
CA ILE A 60 -5.60 10.11 0.65
C ILE A 60 -6.44 9.84 1.90
N THR A 61 -7.10 10.88 2.43
CA THR A 61 -7.71 10.84 3.77
C THR A 61 -9.03 11.59 3.84
N ASN A 62 -9.73 11.45 4.97
CA ASN A 62 -10.89 12.26 5.32
C ASN A 62 -10.62 13.28 6.43
N PHE A 63 -9.34 13.54 6.73
CA PHE A 63 -8.90 14.46 7.79
C PHE A 63 -7.69 15.28 7.32
N ASP A 64 -7.39 16.38 8.02
CA ASP A 64 -6.20 17.18 7.76
C ASP A 64 -4.98 16.57 8.47
N TYR A 65 -3.83 16.60 7.81
CA TYR A 65 -2.57 16.09 8.34
C TYR A 65 -1.43 17.03 7.98
N SER A 66 -0.43 17.16 8.85
CA SER A 66 0.75 18.00 8.62
C SER A 66 2.03 17.21 8.77
N LEU A 67 2.94 17.42 7.82
CA LEU A 67 4.30 16.89 7.78
C LEU A 67 5.27 18.06 7.52
N GLU A 68 5.45 18.92 8.55
CA GLU A 68 6.32 20.09 8.43
C GLU A 68 7.72 19.70 7.94
N GLY A 69 8.24 20.44 6.96
CA GLY A 69 9.55 20.19 6.37
C GLY A 69 9.62 19.12 5.29
N LEU A 70 8.53 18.39 5.02
CA LEU A 70 8.42 17.45 3.90
C LEU A 70 7.55 18.01 2.79
N ASP A 71 7.80 17.60 1.53
CA ASP A 71 6.85 17.82 0.44
C ASP A 71 5.70 16.83 0.56
N TYR A 72 4.49 17.31 0.78
CA TYR A 72 3.32 16.45 0.92
C TYR A 72 2.05 17.07 0.34
N GLU A 73 1.10 16.22 0.02
CA GLU A 73 -0.25 16.59 -0.44
C GLU A 73 -1.29 15.77 0.30
N VAL A 74 -2.33 16.43 0.82
CA VAL A 74 -3.50 15.77 1.40
C VAL A 74 -4.65 15.84 0.41
N ILE A 75 -5.07 14.68 -0.07
CA ILE A 75 -6.20 14.52 -1.00
C ILE A 75 -7.40 14.03 -0.21
N ARG A 76 -8.52 14.74 -0.30
CA ARG A 76 -9.77 14.28 0.31
C ARG A 76 -10.30 13.07 -0.45
N TRP A 77 -10.43 11.95 0.24
CA TRP A 77 -10.96 10.71 -0.35
C TRP A 77 -12.38 10.93 -0.90
N ARG A 78 -12.60 10.47 -2.10
CA ARG A 78 -13.89 10.40 -2.78
C ARG A 78 -13.98 9.10 -3.55
N GLU A 79 -15.11 8.42 -3.52
CA GLU A 79 -15.30 7.19 -4.28
C GLU A 79 -15.09 7.39 -5.79
N SER A 80 -15.55 8.51 -6.32
CA SER A 80 -15.45 8.85 -7.76
C SER A 80 -14.02 9.04 -8.26
N SER A 81 -13.07 9.43 -7.38
CA SER A 81 -11.66 9.66 -7.74
C SER A 81 -10.69 8.65 -7.10
N GLU A 82 -11.20 7.65 -6.35
CA GLU A 82 -10.35 6.71 -5.59
C GLU A 82 -9.21 6.12 -6.44
N ILE A 83 -9.52 5.61 -7.61
CA ILE A 83 -8.52 4.96 -8.46
C ILE A 83 -7.55 5.97 -9.09
N SER A 84 -8.04 7.10 -9.56
CA SER A 84 -7.19 8.16 -10.12
C SER A 84 -6.27 8.78 -9.06
N ASP A 85 -6.74 8.88 -7.82
CA ASP A 85 -5.92 9.36 -6.70
C ASP A 85 -4.89 8.31 -6.28
N LEU A 86 -5.25 7.01 -6.26
CA LEU A 86 -4.29 5.93 -6.05
C LEU A 86 -3.16 5.95 -7.09
N HIS A 87 -3.46 6.24 -8.36
CA HIS A 87 -2.44 6.31 -9.42
C HIS A 87 -1.44 7.47 -9.26
N LYS A 88 -1.67 8.42 -8.34
CA LYS A 88 -0.67 9.43 -7.97
C LYS A 88 0.43 8.86 -7.08
N ILE A 89 0.24 7.67 -6.50
CA ILE A 89 1.17 6.98 -5.60
C ILE A 89 2.09 6.09 -6.41
N ASP A 90 3.39 6.10 -6.10
CA ASP A 90 4.39 5.21 -6.70
C ASP A 90 4.72 4.03 -5.78
N ILE A 91 4.73 4.26 -4.47
CA ILE A 91 4.92 3.22 -3.45
C ILE A 91 3.84 3.37 -2.39
N GLY A 92 3.05 2.34 -2.18
CA GLY A 92 1.97 2.30 -1.20
C GLY A 92 2.45 1.82 0.17
N LEU A 93 2.18 2.61 1.20
CA LEU A 93 2.57 2.30 2.58
C LEU A 93 1.35 1.79 3.36
N TYR A 94 1.53 0.63 4.01
CA TYR A 94 0.50 0.02 4.86
C TYR A 94 1.04 -0.29 6.27
N PRO A 95 1.23 0.75 7.10
CA PRO A 95 1.66 0.57 8.47
C PRO A 95 0.53 0.04 9.36
N LEU A 96 0.90 -0.84 10.29
CA LEU A 96 0.04 -1.32 11.37
C LEU A 96 0.83 -1.32 12.69
N ILE A 97 0.14 -1.01 13.79
CA ILE A 97 0.64 -1.25 15.13
C ILE A 97 0.13 -2.62 15.58
N GLN A 98 0.99 -3.45 16.13
CA GLN A 98 0.67 -4.84 16.52
C GLN A 98 -0.26 -4.85 17.73
N THR A 99 -1.56 -4.90 17.47
CA THR A 99 -2.63 -4.97 18.47
C THR A 99 -3.66 -6.02 18.08
N ASN A 100 -4.44 -6.51 19.03
CA ASN A 100 -5.54 -7.44 18.75
C ASN A 100 -6.55 -6.87 17.75
N TRP A 101 -6.79 -5.55 17.79
CA TRP A 101 -7.65 -4.87 16.82
C TRP A 101 -7.08 -4.95 15.39
N ALA A 102 -5.77 -4.77 15.25
CA ALA A 102 -5.11 -4.82 13.95
C ALA A 102 -5.05 -6.22 13.34
N LEU A 103 -5.15 -7.29 14.14
CA LEU A 103 -5.31 -8.66 13.63
C LEU A 103 -6.58 -8.84 12.81
N GLY A 104 -7.66 -8.13 13.14
CA GLY A 104 -8.92 -8.15 12.39
C GLY A 104 -8.92 -7.35 11.08
N LYS A 105 -7.82 -6.68 10.75
CA LYS A 105 -7.72 -5.88 9.52
C LYS A 105 -7.49 -6.77 8.29
N GLY A 106 -8.40 -6.74 7.32
CA GLY A 106 -8.34 -7.57 6.11
C GLY A 106 -7.30 -7.19 5.06
N GLY A 107 -6.43 -6.19 5.33
CA GLY A 107 -5.37 -5.80 4.39
C GLY A 107 -5.85 -5.10 3.11
N LEU A 108 -7.11 -4.64 3.06
CA LEU A 108 -7.77 -4.10 1.85
C LEU A 108 -6.92 -3.05 1.12
N LYS A 109 -6.30 -2.11 1.84
CA LYS A 109 -5.51 -1.04 1.23
C LYS A 109 -4.24 -1.55 0.56
N ALA A 110 -3.55 -2.52 1.17
CA ALA A 110 -2.41 -3.17 0.54
C ALA A 110 -2.85 -3.93 -0.72
N LEU A 111 -3.98 -4.64 -0.68
CA LEU A 111 -4.57 -5.29 -1.86
C LEU A 111 -4.96 -4.27 -2.96
N GLN A 112 -5.46 -3.08 -2.60
CA GLN A 112 -5.77 -2.02 -3.55
C GLN A 112 -4.50 -1.49 -4.25
N TYR A 113 -3.40 -1.29 -3.51
CA TYR A 113 -2.10 -0.94 -4.11
C TYR A 113 -1.64 -2.02 -5.09
N MET A 114 -1.63 -3.28 -4.65
CA MET A 114 -1.23 -4.42 -5.47
C MET A 114 -2.09 -4.53 -6.74
N ALA A 115 -3.40 -4.32 -6.64
CA ALA A 115 -4.33 -4.32 -7.77
C ALA A 115 -4.07 -3.18 -8.76
N ALA A 116 -3.70 -2.01 -8.26
CA ALA A 116 -3.41 -0.83 -9.08
C ALA A 116 -2.00 -0.83 -9.71
N GLY A 117 -1.18 -1.87 -9.45
CA GLY A 117 0.21 -1.93 -9.93
C GLY A 117 1.16 -1.03 -9.14
N ILE A 118 0.84 -0.78 -7.87
CA ILE A 118 1.64 0.02 -6.96
C ILE A 118 2.34 -0.95 -5.98
N PRO A 119 3.68 -0.98 -5.92
CA PRO A 119 4.41 -1.77 -4.92
C PRO A 119 3.96 -1.45 -3.50
N ALA A 120 3.54 -2.47 -2.76
CA ALA A 120 3.08 -2.32 -1.38
C ALA A 120 4.19 -2.67 -0.39
N ILE A 121 4.41 -1.78 0.59
CA ILE A 121 5.27 -2.04 1.74
C ILE A 121 4.37 -2.01 2.98
N ALA A 122 4.37 -3.10 3.75
CA ALA A 122 3.46 -3.29 4.87
C ALA A 122 4.19 -3.73 6.12
N THR A 123 3.66 -3.36 7.29
CA THR A 123 4.10 -3.97 8.56
C THR A 123 3.88 -5.48 8.49
N ASN A 124 4.89 -6.26 8.89
CA ASN A 124 4.86 -7.73 8.93
C ASN A 124 3.92 -8.23 10.05
N PHE A 125 2.62 -7.92 9.93
CA PHE A 125 1.66 -8.23 10.97
C PHE A 125 0.25 -8.45 10.41
N GLY A 126 -0.47 -9.44 10.97
CA GLY A 126 -1.85 -9.74 10.60
C GLY A 126 -1.97 -10.36 9.21
N THR A 127 -3.10 -10.11 8.55
CA THR A 127 -3.52 -10.75 7.30
C THR A 127 -2.64 -10.43 6.09
N VAL A 128 -1.83 -9.37 6.12
CA VAL A 128 -0.93 -9.06 5.00
C VAL A 128 0.08 -10.20 4.74
N LYS A 129 0.39 -10.99 5.76
CA LYS A 129 1.27 -12.16 5.67
C LYS A 129 0.68 -13.30 4.84
N ASP A 130 -0.64 -13.30 4.64
CA ASP A 130 -1.33 -14.32 3.87
C ASP A 130 -1.20 -14.08 2.36
N PHE A 131 -0.88 -12.83 1.95
CA PHE A 131 -0.84 -12.46 0.53
C PHE A 131 0.42 -11.71 0.10
N ILE A 132 1.20 -11.16 1.01
CA ILE A 132 2.50 -10.56 0.69
C ILE A 132 3.61 -11.57 0.99
N THR A 133 4.35 -11.96 -0.03
CA THR A 133 5.62 -12.67 0.07
C THR A 133 6.74 -11.64 -0.09
N HIS A 134 7.54 -11.47 0.97
CA HIS A 134 8.61 -10.46 1.05
C HIS A 134 9.54 -10.51 -0.16
N GLU A 135 9.84 -9.34 -0.75
CA GLU A 135 10.64 -9.11 -1.97
C GLU A 135 10.10 -9.76 -3.25
N LYS A 136 9.01 -10.50 -3.19
CA LYS A 136 8.46 -11.21 -4.34
C LYS A 136 7.27 -10.48 -4.97
N ASN A 137 6.29 -10.06 -4.15
CA ASN A 137 5.10 -9.34 -4.56
C ASN A 137 4.76 -8.13 -3.67
N GLY A 138 5.70 -7.76 -2.79
CA GLY A 138 5.63 -6.64 -1.86
C GLY A 138 6.70 -6.78 -0.79
N PHE A 139 6.68 -5.89 0.19
CA PHE A 139 7.60 -5.94 1.32
C PHE A 139 6.85 -6.08 2.64
N LEU A 140 7.36 -6.94 3.52
CA LEU A 140 6.98 -7.06 4.92
C LEU A 140 8.12 -6.53 5.79
N VAL A 141 7.84 -5.57 6.66
CA VAL A 141 8.85 -4.83 7.43
C VAL A 141 8.42 -4.64 8.88
N ASP A 142 9.38 -4.64 9.82
CA ASP A 142 9.13 -4.59 11.25
C ASP A 142 9.82 -3.41 11.95
N SER A 143 10.78 -2.74 11.30
CA SER A 143 11.56 -1.65 11.90
C SER A 143 11.73 -0.48 10.95
N THR A 144 12.01 0.72 11.49
CA THR A 144 12.32 1.93 10.70
C THR A 144 13.38 1.66 9.66
N LYS A 145 14.46 0.96 10.01
CA LYS A 145 15.54 0.59 9.08
C LYS A 145 15.04 -0.27 7.92
N GLN A 146 14.16 -1.24 8.18
CA GLN A 146 13.59 -2.10 7.13
C GLN A 146 12.63 -1.30 6.23
N TRP A 147 11.81 -0.39 6.79
CA TRP A 147 10.97 0.51 6.00
C TRP A 147 11.80 1.34 5.03
N VAL A 148 12.84 2.04 5.52
CA VAL A 148 13.75 2.86 4.71
C VAL A 148 14.41 2.03 3.61
N ASN A 149 14.96 0.86 3.96
CA ASN A 149 15.61 -0.01 2.99
C ASN A 149 14.65 -0.52 1.90
N ALA A 150 13.45 -0.96 2.28
CA ALA A 150 12.43 -1.44 1.33
C ALA A 150 12.02 -0.32 0.36
N ILE A 151 11.79 0.90 0.86
CA ILE A 151 11.47 2.05 0.00
C ILE A 151 12.60 2.33 -0.98
N LYS A 152 13.85 2.37 -0.52
CA LYS A 152 15.03 2.56 -1.38
C LYS A 152 15.17 1.47 -2.43
N MET A 153 15.04 0.21 -2.04
CA MET A 153 15.11 -0.94 -2.97
C MET A 153 14.06 -0.82 -4.08
N VAL A 154 12.82 -0.48 -3.76
CA VAL A 154 11.75 -0.29 -4.74
C VAL A 154 12.04 0.93 -5.62
N ALA A 155 12.50 2.03 -5.04
CA ALA A 155 12.78 3.27 -5.76
C ALA A 155 13.92 3.11 -6.79
N GLU A 156 15.01 2.45 -6.39
CA GLU A 156 16.27 2.41 -7.13
C GLU A 156 16.40 1.18 -8.06
N ASN A 157 15.71 0.07 -7.75
CA ASN A 157 15.83 -1.17 -8.53
C ASN A 157 14.61 -1.42 -9.44
N THR A 158 14.73 -0.97 -10.68
CA THR A 158 13.67 -1.12 -11.70
C THR A 158 13.27 -2.58 -11.95
N LYS A 159 14.23 -3.50 -11.99
CA LYS A 159 13.94 -4.92 -12.24
C LYS A 159 13.15 -5.54 -11.09
N LEU A 160 13.57 -5.27 -9.85
CA LEU A 160 12.87 -5.73 -8.65
C LEU A 160 11.45 -5.17 -8.62
N ARG A 161 11.31 -3.87 -8.81
CA ARG A 161 10.02 -3.17 -8.83
C ARG A 161 9.05 -3.74 -9.85
N ASN A 162 9.50 -3.93 -11.09
CA ASN A 162 8.66 -4.49 -12.14
C ASN A 162 8.20 -5.93 -11.82
N ASN A 163 9.09 -6.76 -11.28
CA ASN A 163 8.75 -8.10 -10.83
C ASN A 163 7.71 -8.07 -9.70
N ILE A 164 7.87 -7.17 -8.73
CA ILE A 164 6.91 -6.99 -7.63
C ILE A 164 5.54 -6.60 -8.18
N ILE A 165 5.46 -5.63 -9.08
CA ILE A 165 4.20 -5.16 -9.68
C ILE A 165 3.47 -6.33 -10.37
N ILE A 166 4.17 -7.09 -11.20
CA ILE A 166 3.58 -8.23 -11.93
C ILE A 166 3.08 -9.30 -10.97
N ASN A 167 3.91 -9.69 -9.99
CA ASN A 167 3.57 -10.73 -9.04
C ASN A 167 2.45 -10.30 -8.08
N ALA A 168 2.44 -9.02 -7.64
CA ALA A 168 1.41 -8.44 -6.81
C ALA A 168 0.06 -8.48 -7.52
N ARG A 169 0.00 -8.01 -8.76
CA ARG A 169 -1.22 -8.04 -9.58
C ARG A 169 -1.73 -9.47 -9.77
N ASN A 170 -0.87 -10.40 -10.14
CA ASN A 170 -1.23 -11.81 -10.28
C ASN A 170 -1.79 -12.42 -8.99
N THR A 171 -1.19 -12.08 -7.83
CA THR A 171 -1.70 -12.54 -6.52
C THR A 171 -3.14 -12.07 -6.29
N VAL A 172 -3.45 -10.81 -6.60
CA VAL A 172 -4.81 -10.26 -6.42
C VAL A 172 -5.77 -10.89 -7.41
N GLU A 173 -5.41 -11.01 -8.68
CA GLU A 173 -6.24 -11.63 -9.73
C GLU A 173 -6.63 -13.05 -9.35
N THR A 174 -5.66 -13.84 -8.89
CA THR A 174 -5.85 -15.28 -8.61
C THR A 174 -6.63 -15.53 -7.31
N ASN A 175 -6.42 -14.71 -6.26
CA ASN A 175 -6.88 -15.07 -4.91
C ASN A 175 -7.78 -14.02 -4.24
N TYR A 176 -7.76 -12.76 -4.71
CA TYR A 176 -8.41 -11.63 -4.03
C TYR A 176 -9.30 -10.80 -4.97
N SER A 177 -9.63 -11.33 -6.14
CA SER A 177 -10.64 -10.73 -7.03
C SER A 177 -12.05 -11.23 -6.69
N VAL A 178 -13.07 -10.45 -7.05
CA VAL A 178 -14.47 -10.89 -6.94
C VAL A 178 -14.66 -12.18 -7.73
N SER A 179 -14.16 -12.26 -8.95
CA SER A 179 -14.28 -13.44 -9.82
C SER A 179 -13.62 -14.69 -9.24
N SER A 180 -12.45 -14.56 -8.57
CA SER A 180 -11.77 -15.70 -7.95
C SER A 180 -12.46 -16.22 -6.68
N ASN A 181 -13.24 -15.38 -6.01
CA ASN A 181 -13.90 -15.71 -4.75
C ASN A 181 -15.41 -15.94 -4.87
N GLU A 182 -16.02 -15.66 -6.01
CA GLU A 182 -17.47 -15.73 -6.21
C GLU A 182 -18.06 -17.09 -5.77
N LYS A 183 -17.40 -18.20 -6.12
CA LYS A 183 -17.83 -19.55 -5.69
C LYS A 183 -17.73 -19.83 -4.19
N LYS A 184 -17.05 -19.00 -3.43
CA LYS A 184 -16.97 -19.12 -1.97
C LYS A 184 -18.17 -18.51 -1.27
N TYR A 185 -18.93 -17.65 -1.96
CA TYR A 185 -20.15 -17.01 -1.47
C TYR A 185 -21.42 -17.84 -1.73
N LEU A 186 -21.35 -18.79 -2.65
CA LEU A 186 -22.39 -19.76 -2.99
C LEU A 186 -22.20 -21.07 -2.21
#